data_527b8dbffacdc62700475582ae270ebd
#
_entry.id   527b8dbffacdc62700475582ae270ebd
#
_cell.length_a   1.000
_cell.length_b   1.000
_cell.length_c   1.000
_cell.angle_alpha   90.00
_cell.angle_beta   90.00
_cell.angle_gamma   90.00
#
_symmetry.space_group_name_H-M   'P 1'
#
loop_
_entity.id
_entity.type
_entity.pdbx_description
1 polymer ?
#
loop_
_entity_poly.entity_id
_entity_poly.type
_entity_poly.pdbx_seq_one_letter_code
_entity_poly.pdbx_strand_id
1 'polypeptide(L)'
;CLWGQYPKHHEFERFGSQEFTFDLIGRVHLDYMQLYRKYNYEERHSYALDAIGEYELNERKVAYEGTLDQLYNKDFKKFVDYNRQDTVLLAKLDKKLKFLDLANELAHDNTVLLPTVMGAVAVTEQAIVNEAHHRGMIVPSRPRRDDTANSQAAGAYVAYPKKGLHDWIGSMDI
;
A
#
# COMPACT_ATOMS: atom_id res chain seq x y z
N CYS A 1 11.54 -22.80 -3.72
CA CYS A 1 12.61 -21.82 -3.36
C CYS A 1 13.69 -21.83 -4.42
N LEU A 2 13.85 -20.73 -5.14
CA LEU A 2 15.05 -20.53 -5.97
C LEU A 2 16.25 -20.39 -5.01
N TRP A 3 17.31 -21.18 -5.23
CA TRP A 3 18.56 -21.12 -4.47
C TRP A 3 18.51 -21.64 -3.02
N GLY A 4 17.55 -22.49 -2.65
CA GLY A 4 17.45 -23.08 -1.31
C GLY A 4 17.20 -22.08 -0.18
N GLN A 5 16.81 -20.84 -0.49
CA GLN A 5 16.47 -19.83 0.51
C GLN A 5 14.98 -19.87 0.82
N TYR A 6 14.66 -19.84 2.12
CA TYR A 6 13.27 -19.79 2.59
C TYR A 6 12.80 -18.35 2.75
N PRO A 7 11.52 -18.05 2.54
CA PRO A 7 10.95 -16.74 2.87
C PRO A 7 11.21 -16.40 4.33
N LYS A 8 11.54 -15.13 4.61
CA LYS A 8 11.65 -14.63 5.99
C LYS A 8 10.26 -14.29 6.50
N HIS A 9 9.91 -14.84 7.64
CA HIS A 9 8.67 -14.56 8.33
C HIS A 9 8.84 -13.31 9.21
N HIS A 10 7.90 -12.37 9.09
CA HIS A 10 7.81 -11.18 9.93
C HIS A 10 6.42 -11.09 10.55
N GLU A 11 6.38 -10.91 11.86
CA GLU A 11 5.17 -10.62 12.60
C GLU A 11 5.15 -9.16 12.98
N PHE A 12 4.02 -8.51 12.83
CA PHE A 12 3.83 -7.12 13.23
C PHE A 12 2.40 -6.89 13.73
N GLU A 13 2.26 -5.94 14.63
CA GLU A 13 0.97 -5.53 15.14
C GLU A 13 0.44 -4.35 14.32
N ARG A 14 -0.80 -4.47 13.84
CA ARG A 14 -1.48 -3.40 13.13
C ARG A 14 -2.90 -3.25 13.67
N PHE A 15 -3.21 -2.06 14.19
CA PHE A 15 -4.52 -1.74 14.78
C PHE A 15 -5.02 -2.76 15.83
N GLY A 16 -4.11 -3.29 16.66
CA GLY A 16 -4.42 -4.27 17.70
C GLY A 16 -4.59 -5.72 17.20
N SER A 17 -4.35 -5.97 15.92
CA SER A 17 -4.33 -7.33 15.35
C SER A 17 -2.89 -7.73 15.02
N GLN A 18 -2.54 -8.98 15.37
CA GLN A 18 -1.27 -9.56 14.92
C GLN A 18 -1.41 -9.96 13.46
N GLU A 19 -0.59 -9.37 12.61
CA GLU A 19 -0.48 -9.71 11.19
C GLU A 19 0.91 -10.30 10.93
N PHE A 20 1.00 -11.14 9.92
CA PHE A 20 2.27 -11.72 9.50
C PHE A 20 2.45 -11.57 7.98
N THR A 21 3.70 -11.44 7.57
CA THR A 21 4.08 -11.39 6.16
C THR A 21 5.31 -12.24 5.90
N PHE A 22 5.50 -12.62 4.64
CA PHE A 22 6.66 -13.36 4.20
C PHE A 22 7.44 -12.56 3.18
N ASP A 23 8.70 -12.24 3.48
CA ASP A 23 9.60 -11.62 2.52
C ASP A 23 10.24 -12.66 1.63
N LEU A 24 10.01 -12.54 0.34
CA LEU A 24 10.62 -13.40 -0.68
C LEU A 24 12.03 -12.88 -1.01
N ILE A 25 13.04 -13.68 -0.70
CA ILE A 25 14.43 -13.30 -0.99
C ILE A 25 14.66 -13.19 -2.50
N GLY A 26 15.23 -12.07 -2.93
CA GLY A 26 15.53 -11.80 -4.34
C GLY A 26 14.32 -11.49 -5.21
N ARG A 27 13.16 -11.26 -4.62
CA ARG A 27 11.93 -10.82 -5.30
C ARG A 27 11.22 -9.76 -4.51
N VAL A 28 10.60 -8.83 -5.21
CA VAL A 28 9.73 -7.82 -4.61
C VAL A 28 8.29 -8.29 -4.70
N HIS A 29 7.58 -8.22 -3.58
CA HIS A 29 6.15 -8.44 -3.52
C HIS A 29 5.44 -7.09 -3.32
N LEU A 30 4.61 -6.70 -4.28
CA LEU A 30 3.73 -5.53 -4.20
C LEU A 30 2.29 -5.99 -4.33
N ASP A 31 1.48 -5.67 -3.34
CA ASP A 31 0.04 -5.92 -3.41
C ASP A 31 -0.63 -4.83 -4.24
N TYR A 32 -1.21 -5.24 -5.38
CA TYR A 32 -1.83 -4.29 -6.31
C TYR A 32 -3.07 -3.60 -5.72
N MET A 33 -3.78 -4.22 -4.80
CA MET A 33 -4.89 -3.58 -4.09
C MET A 33 -4.37 -2.42 -3.22
N GLN A 34 -3.21 -2.59 -2.57
CA GLN A 34 -2.60 -1.52 -1.80
C GLN A 34 -2.08 -0.39 -2.70
N LEU A 35 -1.48 -0.72 -3.85
CA LEU A 35 -1.09 0.27 -4.85
C LEU A 35 -2.29 1.07 -5.33
N TYR A 36 -3.39 0.38 -5.66
CA TYR A 36 -4.62 1.02 -6.09
C TYR A 36 -5.19 1.98 -5.03
N ARG A 37 -5.23 1.55 -3.77
CA ARG A 37 -5.68 2.41 -2.66
C ARG A 37 -4.78 3.63 -2.44
N LYS A 38 -3.49 3.48 -2.66
CA LYS A 38 -2.51 4.55 -2.44
C LYS A 38 -2.54 5.61 -3.55
N TYR A 39 -2.64 5.19 -4.79
CA TYR A 39 -2.49 6.07 -5.95
C TYR A 39 -3.81 6.46 -6.61
N ASN A 40 -4.92 5.84 -6.23
CA ASN A 40 -6.25 6.28 -6.63
C ASN A 40 -6.82 7.22 -5.56
N TYR A 41 -7.07 8.47 -5.94
CA TYR A 41 -7.60 9.49 -5.02
C TYR A 41 -9.12 9.37 -4.77
N GLU A 42 -9.82 8.57 -5.56
CA GLU A 42 -11.24 8.35 -5.39
C GLU A 42 -11.51 7.14 -4.48
N GLU A 43 -12.31 7.35 -3.45
CA GLU A 43 -12.77 6.25 -2.63
C GLU A 43 -13.74 5.35 -3.39
N ARG A 44 -13.60 4.05 -3.20
CA ARG A 44 -14.45 3.02 -3.80
C ARG A 44 -15.27 2.32 -2.73
N HIS A 45 -16.49 1.96 -3.07
CA HIS A 45 -17.35 1.17 -2.17
C HIS A 45 -16.77 -0.23 -1.88
N SER A 46 -16.00 -0.77 -2.80
CA SER A 46 -15.32 -2.06 -2.65
C SER A 46 -14.00 -2.06 -3.41
N TYR A 47 -12.98 -2.67 -2.80
CA TYR A 47 -11.67 -2.91 -3.40
C TYR A 47 -11.46 -4.37 -3.83
N ALA A 48 -12.53 -5.16 -3.88
CA ALA A 48 -12.49 -6.50 -4.45
C ALA A 48 -12.13 -6.42 -5.95
N LEU A 49 -11.33 -7.36 -6.43
CA LEU A 49 -10.87 -7.39 -7.83
C LEU A 49 -12.02 -7.34 -8.84
N ASP A 50 -13.16 -7.96 -8.51
CA ASP A 50 -14.37 -7.94 -9.35
C ASP A 50 -14.96 -6.52 -9.48
N ALA A 51 -15.08 -5.82 -8.36
CA ALA A 51 -15.61 -4.45 -8.33
C ALA A 51 -14.69 -3.47 -9.05
N ILE A 52 -13.38 -3.57 -8.82
CA ILE A 52 -12.39 -2.73 -9.49
C ILE A 52 -12.30 -3.08 -10.99
N GLY A 53 -12.34 -4.37 -11.34
CA GLY A 53 -12.36 -4.83 -12.72
C GLY A 53 -13.55 -4.30 -13.51
N GLU A 54 -14.74 -4.32 -12.90
CA GLU A 54 -15.95 -3.73 -13.49
C GLU A 54 -15.80 -2.22 -13.68
N TYR A 55 -15.38 -1.53 -12.63
CA TYR A 55 -15.24 -0.06 -12.67
C TYR A 55 -14.20 0.41 -13.67
N GLU A 56 -13.03 -0.19 -13.66
CA GLU A 56 -11.90 0.27 -14.48
C GLU A 56 -11.91 -0.29 -15.90
N LEU A 57 -12.34 -1.54 -16.07
CA LEU A 57 -12.24 -2.26 -17.34
C LEU A 57 -13.58 -2.61 -17.95
N ASN A 58 -14.68 -2.42 -17.20
CA ASN A 58 -16.00 -2.95 -17.53
C ASN A 58 -15.97 -4.48 -17.75
N GLU A 59 -15.10 -5.17 -17.01
CA GLU A 59 -14.95 -6.62 -17.03
C GLU A 59 -15.11 -7.18 -15.61
N ARG A 60 -15.71 -8.35 -15.50
CA ARG A 60 -15.95 -9.07 -14.25
C ARG A 60 -15.21 -10.40 -14.20
N LYS A 61 -15.14 -10.95 -13.00
CA LYS A 61 -14.69 -12.31 -12.77
C LYS A 61 -15.66 -13.33 -13.38
N VAL A 62 -15.18 -14.56 -13.55
CA VAL A 62 -16.04 -15.69 -13.95
C VAL A 62 -17.01 -15.99 -12.79
N ALA A 63 -18.31 -15.89 -13.04
CA ALA A 63 -19.31 -16.21 -12.03
C ALA A 63 -19.35 -17.73 -11.77
N TYR A 64 -19.41 -18.11 -10.50
CA TYR A 64 -19.58 -19.49 -10.07
C TYR A 64 -20.50 -19.57 -8.85
N GLU A 65 -21.08 -20.72 -8.60
CA GLU A 65 -21.94 -20.98 -7.45
C GLU A 65 -21.20 -21.83 -6.40
N GLY A 66 -21.43 -21.53 -5.12
CA GLY A 66 -20.84 -22.25 -4.01
C GLY A 66 -19.44 -21.77 -3.61
N THR A 67 -18.63 -22.69 -3.09
CA THR A 67 -17.25 -22.41 -2.64
C THR A 67 -16.23 -22.78 -3.72
N LEU A 68 -15.00 -22.22 -3.61
CA LEU A 68 -13.90 -22.59 -4.51
C LEU A 68 -13.56 -24.08 -4.46
N ASP A 69 -13.65 -24.70 -3.27
CA ASP A 69 -13.44 -26.14 -3.12
C ASP A 69 -14.50 -26.96 -3.87
N GLN A 70 -15.76 -26.50 -3.82
CA GLN A 70 -16.84 -27.13 -4.58
C GLN A 70 -16.64 -26.98 -6.09
N LEU A 71 -16.19 -25.81 -6.53
CA LEU A 71 -15.88 -25.56 -7.93
C LEU A 71 -14.71 -26.44 -8.39
N TYR A 72 -13.64 -26.55 -7.60
CA TYR A 72 -12.50 -27.42 -7.89
C TYR A 72 -12.92 -28.89 -8.09
N ASN A 73 -13.78 -29.40 -7.21
CA ASN A 73 -14.21 -30.80 -7.23
C ASN A 73 -15.27 -31.09 -8.30
N LYS A 74 -16.15 -30.11 -8.63
CA LYS A 74 -17.25 -30.31 -9.58
C LYS A 74 -16.90 -29.94 -11.01
N ASP A 75 -16.16 -28.86 -11.22
CA ASP A 75 -15.79 -28.34 -12.55
C ASP A 75 -14.40 -27.74 -12.51
N PHE A 76 -13.42 -28.63 -12.58
CA PHE A 76 -12.01 -28.25 -12.56
C PHE A 76 -11.63 -27.31 -13.72
N LYS A 77 -12.24 -27.46 -14.88
CA LYS A 77 -11.99 -26.60 -16.03
C LYS A 77 -12.42 -25.15 -15.71
N LYS A 78 -13.63 -24.98 -15.20
CA LYS A 78 -14.14 -23.66 -14.80
C LYS A 78 -13.32 -23.04 -13.66
N PHE A 79 -12.81 -23.86 -12.73
CA PHE A 79 -11.89 -23.41 -11.68
C PHE A 79 -10.58 -22.86 -12.28
N VAL A 80 -10.01 -23.52 -13.27
CA VAL A 80 -8.81 -23.05 -13.98
C VAL A 80 -9.11 -21.75 -14.74
N ASP A 81 -10.24 -21.68 -15.44
CA ASP A 81 -10.66 -20.49 -16.18
C ASP A 81 -10.89 -19.29 -15.22
N TYR A 82 -11.47 -19.54 -14.03
CA TYR A 82 -11.61 -18.54 -12.98
C TYR A 82 -10.25 -17.98 -12.55
N ASN A 83 -9.31 -18.85 -12.20
CA ASN A 83 -7.96 -18.47 -11.79
C ASN A 83 -7.21 -17.67 -12.88
N ARG A 84 -7.37 -18.11 -14.12
CA ARG A 84 -6.79 -17.45 -15.28
C ARG A 84 -7.39 -16.04 -15.47
N GLN A 85 -8.71 -15.90 -15.32
CA GLN A 85 -9.38 -14.60 -15.45
C GLN A 85 -8.91 -13.63 -14.37
N ASP A 86 -8.74 -14.08 -13.12
CA ASP A 86 -8.23 -13.22 -12.04
C ASP A 86 -6.84 -12.66 -12.36
N THR A 87 -5.93 -13.47 -12.88
CA THR A 87 -4.61 -13.02 -13.28
C THR A 87 -4.63 -12.09 -14.50
N VAL A 88 -5.49 -12.38 -15.48
CA VAL A 88 -5.66 -11.54 -16.68
C VAL A 88 -6.25 -10.18 -16.32
N LEU A 89 -7.25 -10.12 -15.42
CA LEU A 89 -7.81 -8.86 -14.93
C LEU A 89 -6.74 -7.99 -14.27
N LEU A 90 -5.91 -8.58 -13.42
CA LEU A 90 -4.82 -7.85 -12.77
C LEU A 90 -3.84 -7.26 -13.79
N ALA A 91 -3.43 -8.06 -14.78
CA ALA A 91 -2.53 -7.59 -15.84
C ALA A 91 -3.15 -6.46 -16.70
N LYS A 92 -4.45 -6.55 -16.98
CA LYS A 92 -5.18 -5.49 -17.70
C LYS A 92 -5.31 -4.21 -16.88
N LEU A 93 -5.56 -4.34 -15.58
CA LEU A 93 -5.60 -3.20 -14.64
C LEU A 93 -4.27 -2.47 -14.65
N ASP A 94 -3.16 -3.19 -14.49
CA ASP A 94 -1.84 -2.56 -14.50
C ASP A 94 -1.52 -1.92 -15.85
N LYS A 95 -1.86 -2.57 -16.95
CA LYS A 95 -1.68 -2.00 -18.30
C LYS A 95 -2.43 -0.66 -18.47
N LYS A 96 -3.62 -0.51 -17.85
CA LYS A 96 -4.42 0.72 -17.91
C LYS A 96 -3.90 1.77 -16.92
N LEU A 97 -3.69 1.38 -15.67
CA LEU A 97 -3.41 2.28 -14.54
C LEU A 97 -1.93 2.59 -14.36
N LYS A 98 -1.05 1.68 -14.79
CA LYS A 98 0.42 1.81 -14.74
C LYS A 98 0.98 2.09 -13.34
N PHE A 99 0.36 1.54 -12.31
CA PHE A 99 0.81 1.79 -10.93
C PHE A 99 2.14 1.11 -10.61
N LEU A 100 2.49 0.01 -11.30
CA LEU A 100 3.82 -0.58 -11.18
C LEU A 100 4.89 0.32 -11.81
N ASP A 101 4.62 0.91 -12.96
CA ASP A 101 5.51 1.88 -13.60
C ASP A 101 5.71 3.10 -12.70
N LEU A 102 4.60 3.66 -12.16
CA LEU A 102 4.65 4.78 -11.23
C LEU A 102 5.47 4.45 -9.96
N ALA A 103 5.24 3.27 -9.36
CA ALA A 103 6.00 2.85 -8.19
C ALA A 103 7.51 2.72 -8.51
N ASN A 104 7.85 2.22 -9.70
CA ASN A 104 9.22 2.09 -10.15
C ASN A 104 9.88 3.46 -10.36
N GLU A 105 9.21 4.41 -11.03
CA GLU A 105 9.70 5.79 -11.19
C GLU A 105 9.94 6.45 -9.83
N LEU A 106 8.98 6.37 -8.91
CA LEU A 106 9.13 6.92 -7.57
C LEU A 106 10.30 6.29 -6.79
N ALA A 107 10.56 5.00 -6.98
CA ALA A 107 11.70 4.34 -6.37
C ALA A 107 13.02 4.86 -6.93
N HIS A 108 13.10 5.06 -8.24
CA HIS A 108 14.30 5.58 -8.90
C HIS A 108 14.56 7.04 -8.54
N ASP A 109 13.56 7.90 -8.65
CA ASP A 109 13.69 9.33 -8.37
C ASP A 109 14.13 9.61 -6.94
N ASN A 110 13.66 8.79 -5.99
CA ASN A 110 14.02 8.96 -4.60
C ASN A 110 15.14 8.04 -4.12
N THR A 111 15.75 7.23 -5.00
CA THR A 111 16.81 6.26 -4.67
C THR A 111 16.45 5.33 -3.52
N VAL A 112 15.21 4.84 -3.51
CA VAL A 112 14.70 3.89 -2.52
C VAL A 112 14.46 2.52 -3.15
N LEU A 113 14.39 1.49 -2.30
CA LEU A 113 13.98 0.18 -2.78
C LEU A 113 12.48 0.17 -3.10
N LEU A 114 12.09 -0.58 -4.13
CA LEU A 114 10.71 -0.67 -4.60
C LEU A 114 9.67 -0.97 -3.49
N PRO A 115 9.90 -1.87 -2.51
CA PRO A 115 8.97 -2.05 -1.40
C PRO A 115 8.82 -0.82 -0.50
N THR A 116 9.85 0.02 -0.42
CA THR A 116 9.85 1.23 0.42
C THR A 116 8.91 2.30 -0.12
N VAL A 117 8.59 2.27 -1.41
CA VAL A 117 7.69 3.24 -2.07
C VAL A 117 6.30 3.26 -1.41
N MET A 118 5.88 2.15 -0.80
CA MET A 118 4.61 2.09 -0.06
C MET A 118 4.60 2.94 1.22
N GLY A 119 5.77 3.31 1.76
CA GLY A 119 5.92 4.14 2.96
C GLY A 119 6.20 5.61 2.61
N ALA A 120 5.20 6.50 2.67
CA ALA A 120 5.35 7.91 2.31
C ALA A 120 6.47 8.60 3.13
N VAL A 121 6.54 8.34 4.43
CA VAL A 121 7.56 8.94 5.31
C VAL A 121 8.97 8.55 4.88
N ALA A 122 9.21 7.27 4.58
CA ALA A 122 10.52 6.78 4.18
C ALA A 122 10.96 7.35 2.81
N VAL A 123 10.03 7.50 1.87
CA VAL A 123 10.29 8.13 0.57
C VAL A 123 10.64 9.61 0.74
N THR A 124 9.84 10.34 1.50
CA THR A 124 10.07 11.78 1.76
C THR A 124 11.40 12.02 2.48
N GLU A 125 11.70 11.20 3.49
CA GLU A 125 12.98 11.28 4.19
C GLU A 125 14.17 11.08 3.24
N GLN A 126 14.10 10.06 2.38
CA GLN A 126 15.17 9.81 1.43
C GLN A 126 15.27 10.95 0.39
N ALA A 127 14.17 11.51 -0.07
CA ALA A 127 14.18 12.69 -0.94
C ALA A 127 14.91 13.87 -0.29
N ILE A 128 14.66 14.13 0.99
CA ILE A 128 15.35 15.19 1.76
C ILE A 128 16.85 14.88 1.89
N VAL A 129 17.22 13.62 2.15
CA VAL A 129 18.62 13.21 2.24
C VAL A 129 19.34 13.41 0.89
N ASN A 130 18.69 13.05 -0.21
CA ASN A 130 19.24 13.24 -1.56
C ASN A 130 19.47 14.73 -1.86
N GLU A 131 18.48 15.58 -1.56
CA GLU A 131 18.59 17.02 -1.78
C GLU A 131 19.68 17.65 -0.89
N ALA A 132 19.77 17.24 0.38
CA ALA A 132 20.84 17.67 1.26
C ALA A 132 22.23 17.27 0.72
N HIS A 133 22.37 16.04 0.22
CA HIS A 133 23.60 15.56 -0.39
C HIS A 133 24.00 16.38 -1.63
N HIS A 134 23.05 16.69 -2.51
CA HIS A 134 23.28 17.54 -3.68
C HIS A 134 23.75 18.96 -3.28
N ARG A 135 23.33 19.46 -2.14
CA ARG A 135 23.76 20.74 -1.58
C ARG A 135 25.06 20.65 -0.75
N GLY A 136 25.70 19.49 -0.69
CA GLY A 136 26.92 19.27 0.09
C GLY A 136 26.70 19.29 1.60
N MET A 137 25.45 19.09 2.06
CA MET A 137 25.09 19.04 3.49
C MET A 137 25.09 17.59 3.99
N ILE A 138 25.54 17.41 5.23
CA ILE A 138 25.50 16.13 5.92
C ILE A 138 24.26 16.06 6.79
N VAL A 139 23.41 15.06 6.55
CA VAL A 139 22.23 14.78 7.36
C VAL A 139 22.65 13.96 8.59
N PRO A 140 22.23 14.34 9.82
CA PRO A 140 22.55 13.58 11.01
C PRO A 140 21.92 12.19 10.99
N SER A 141 22.57 11.23 11.65
CA SER A 141 22.01 9.88 11.81
C SER A 141 20.70 9.92 12.60
N ARG A 142 19.80 9.00 12.29
CA ARG A 142 18.58 8.84 13.10
C ARG A 142 18.92 8.55 14.56
N PRO A 143 18.28 9.22 15.54
CA PRO A 143 18.44 8.86 16.94
C PRO A 143 17.97 7.42 17.17
N ARG A 144 18.62 6.73 18.10
CA ARG A 144 18.15 5.39 18.51
C ARG A 144 16.80 5.51 19.20
N ARG A 145 15.96 4.47 19.10
CA ARG A 145 14.62 4.45 19.72
C ARG A 145 14.65 4.73 21.22
N ASP A 146 15.73 4.32 21.90
CA ASP A 146 15.89 4.54 23.34
C ASP A 146 16.15 6.02 23.68
N ASP A 147 16.72 6.78 22.75
CA ASP A 147 17.01 8.21 22.95
C ASP A 147 15.77 9.09 22.71
N THR A 148 14.73 8.57 22.07
CA THR A 148 13.50 9.32 21.73
C THR A 148 12.38 9.16 22.76
N ALA A 149 12.57 8.33 23.79
CA ALA A 149 11.54 8.05 24.80
C ALA A 149 11.03 9.29 25.54
N ASN A 150 11.77 10.42 25.50
CA ASN A 150 11.42 11.68 26.15
C ASN A 150 11.26 12.89 25.20
N SER A 151 11.40 12.72 23.89
CA SER A 151 11.23 13.83 22.94
C SER A 151 9.86 13.80 22.29
N GLN A 152 8.81 14.02 23.07
CA GLN A 152 7.49 14.25 22.52
C GLN A 152 7.50 15.67 21.92
N ALA A 153 7.42 15.76 20.59
CA ALA A 153 7.23 17.06 19.94
C ALA A 153 5.96 17.69 20.46
N ALA A 154 6.03 18.97 20.82
CA ALA A 154 4.85 19.71 21.25
C ALA A 154 3.83 19.69 20.09
N GLY A 155 2.65 19.17 20.35
CA GLY A 155 1.55 19.20 19.38
C GLY A 155 1.05 20.63 19.12
N ALA A 156 0.20 20.77 18.12
CA ALA A 156 -0.47 22.02 17.83
C ALA A 156 -1.31 22.49 19.03
N TYR A 157 -1.42 23.81 19.19
CA TYR A 157 -2.26 24.39 20.26
C TYR A 157 -3.73 23.98 20.05
N VAL A 158 -4.33 23.39 21.07
CA VAL A 158 -5.75 23.06 21.10
C VAL A 158 -6.43 23.94 22.14
N ALA A 159 -7.29 24.87 21.70
CA ALA A 159 -8.06 25.72 22.58
C ALA A 159 -9.14 24.91 23.33
N TYR A 160 -9.43 25.29 24.57
CA TYR A 160 -10.55 24.72 25.30
C TYR A 160 -11.87 25.09 24.60
N PRO A 161 -12.77 24.15 24.34
CA PRO A 161 -14.04 24.44 23.70
C PRO A 161 -14.94 25.28 24.61
N LYS A 162 -15.53 26.32 24.06
CA LYS A 162 -16.62 27.05 24.73
C LYS A 162 -17.89 26.24 24.60
N LYS A 163 -18.47 25.76 25.70
CA LYS A 163 -19.71 25.00 25.71
C LYS A 163 -20.89 25.92 25.38
N GLY A 164 -21.78 25.49 24.50
CA GLY A 164 -22.98 26.21 24.12
C GLY A 164 -23.37 26.01 22.67
N LEU A 165 -24.50 26.59 22.28
CA LEU A 165 -24.91 26.70 20.89
C LEU A 165 -24.20 27.93 20.29
N HIS A 166 -23.58 27.76 19.15
CA HIS A 166 -22.85 28.83 18.45
C HIS A 166 -23.45 28.98 17.03
N ASP A 167 -23.78 30.22 16.70
CA ASP A 167 -24.23 30.57 15.37
C ASP A 167 -23.04 31.01 14.51
N TRP A 168 -23.16 30.84 13.19
CA TRP A 168 -22.19 31.30 12.21
C TRP A 168 -20.77 30.73 12.39
N ILE A 169 -20.68 29.40 12.51
CA ILE A 169 -19.38 28.72 12.62
C ILE A 169 -18.79 28.50 11.23
N GLY A 170 -17.55 28.97 11.02
CA GLY A 170 -16.73 28.63 9.86
C GLY A 170 -15.60 27.69 10.26
N SER A 171 -15.35 26.64 9.48
CA SER A 171 -14.16 25.79 9.58
C SER A 171 -13.24 26.09 8.43
N MET A 172 -11.97 26.34 8.73
CA MET A 172 -10.93 26.52 7.73
C MET A 172 -9.83 25.52 8.00
N ASP A 173 -9.40 24.83 6.96
CA ASP A 173 -8.25 23.94 6.94
C ASP A 173 -7.27 24.42 5.86
N ILE A 174 -5.96 24.35 6.15
CA ILE A 174 -4.90 24.84 5.27
C ILE A 174 -4.13 23.67 4.72
#